data_29cc41bdb8dc94a94fcb304cf4f56030
#
_entry.id   29cc41bdb8dc94a94fcb304cf4f56030
#
_cell.length_a   1.000
_cell.length_b   1.000
_cell.length_c   1.000
_cell.angle_alpha   90.00
_cell.angle_beta   90.00
_cell.angle_gamma   90.00
#
_symmetry.space_group_name_H-M   'P 1'
#
loop_
_entity.id
_entity.type
_entity.pdbx_description
1 polymer ?
#
loop_
_entity_poly.entity_id
_entity_poly.type
_entity_poly.pdbx_seq_one_letter_code
_entity_poly.pdbx_strand_id
1 'polypeptide(L)'
;MQYTALVRANPQTADTPEAGYILEPRPTRNGSMTKITADQIIAWIERYSNRIAEEKDLLTKLDSDIGDADHGNNMHRGFQAVLAKKAELQGKDIGALLKIVAMTLISTVGGAAGALYGTFFLQASSVTTGKTELTPEDFLLVLEKGLAGIVLRGKAAIGDKTMVDALHPAVKACRSAIRANEPLDQVLAQAVAAAEAGLQSTIPLIARRGRASYLGERSINHQDPGATSTFFLFQCAAETLGSKQ
;
A
#
# COMPACT_ATOMS: atom_id res chain seq x y z
N MET A 1 -35.95 46.51 -20.10
CA MET A 1 -37.37 46.36 -19.69
C MET A 1 -37.42 45.39 -18.49
N GLN A 2 -37.88 45.97 -17.41
CA GLN A 2 -38.13 45.35 -16.12
C GLN A 2 -39.18 44.27 -16.19
N TYR A 3 -39.11 43.26 -15.33
CA TYR A 3 -40.21 42.90 -14.47
C TYR A 3 -39.72 42.16 -13.25
N THR A 4 -39.88 42.84 -12.13
CA THR A 4 -39.79 42.40 -10.74
C THR A 4 -41.07 41.72 -10.38
N ALA A 5 -41.06 40.57 -9.74
CA ALA A 5 -42.23 40.04 -9.03
C ALA A 5 -41.84 39.72 -7.57
N LEU A 6 -42.27 40.61 -6.71
CA LEU A 6 -42.36 40.41 -5.27
C LEU A 6 -43.49 39.42 -4.95
N VAL A 7 -43.21 38.37 -4.16
CA VAL A 7 -44.26 37.66 -3.42
C VAL A 7 -43.96 37.78 -1.93
N ARG A 8 -44.96 38.32 -1.25
CA ARG A 8 -45.03 38.68 0.17
C ARG A 8 -45.05 37.43 1.06
N ALA A 9 -44.31 37.54 2.15
CA ALA A 9 -44.42 36.63 3.29
C ALA A 9 -45.81 36.78 3.96
N ASN A 10 -46.38 35.63 4.38
CA ASN A 10 -47.50 35.56 5.29
C ASN A 10 -47.03 34.93 6.62
N PRO A 11 -47.07 35.62 7.75
CA PRO A 11 -46.72 35.06 9.04
C PRO A 11 -47.97 34.60 9.75
N GLN A 12 -48.12 33.31 9.95
CA GLN A 12 -48.91 32.72 11.05
C GLN A 12 -49.23 31.25 10.72
N THR A 13 -48.49 30.35 11.34
CA THR A 13 -49.06 29.26 12.17
C THR A 13 -47.88 28.59 12.90
N ALA A 14 -47.92 28.74 14.20
CA ALA A 14 -47.09 27.99 15.16
C ALA A 14 -47.63 26.52 15.25
N ASP A 15 -46.80 25.68 15.81
CA ASP A 15 -46.98 24.27 16.17
C ASP A 15 -46.72 23.23 15.08
N THR A 16 -45.43 22.79 15.08
CA THR A 16 -45.11 21.40 14.82
C THR A 16 -44.06 20.95 15.85
N PRO A 17 -44.31 19.82 16.53
CA PRO A 17 -43.36 19.33 17.54
C PRO A 17 -42.06 18.90 16.87
N GLU A 18 -40.95 19.27 17.50
CA GLU A 18 -39.63 18.74 17.18
C GLU A 18 -39.71 17.19 17.17
N ALA A 19 -39.71 16.62 15.99
CA ALA A 19 -39.43 15.22 15.83
C ALA A 19 -37.94 15.02 16.17
N GLY A 20 -37.67 14.76 17.45
CA GLY A 20 -36.38 14.30 17.91
C GLY A 20 -36.00 13.07 17.10
N TYR A 21 -35.08 13.23 16.16
CA TYR A 21 -34.39 12.08 15.55
C TYR A 21 -33.61 11.41 16.68
N ILE A 22 -34.25 10.41 17.30
CA ILE A 22 -33.50 9.43 18.10
C ILE A 22 -32.64 8.70 17.09
N LEU A 23 -31.35 9.09 17.03
CA LEU A 23 -30.33 8.29 16.40
C LEU A 23 -30.30 6.99 17.19
N GLU A 24 -30.97 5.97 16.70
CA GLU A 24 -30.79 4.61 17.16
C GLU A 24 -29.27 4.32 17.14
N PRO A 25 -28.68 3.88 18.26
CA PRO A 25 -27.29 3.48 18.24
C PRO A 25 -27.19 2.36 17.20
N ARG A 26 -26.40 2.59 16.13
CA ARG A 26 -26.11 1.53 15.17
C ARG A 26 -25.64 0.32 15.95
N PRO A 27 -26.16 -0.88 15.66
CA PRO A 27 -25.71 -2.07 16.35
C PRO A 27 -24.20 -2.15 16.18
N THR A 28 -23.49 -2.04 17.29
CA THR A 28 -22.07 -2.40 17.36
C THR A 28 -22.03 -3.88 17.00
N ARG A 29 -21.63 -4.18 15.77
CA ARG A 29 -21.34 -5.54 15.36
C ARG A 29 -20.12 -5.96 16.21
N ASN A 30 -20.39 -6.65 17.30
CA ASN A 30 -19.41 -7.38 18.12
C ASN A 30 -18.87 -8.56 17.26
N GLY A 31 -18.33 -8.27 16.10
CA GLY A 31 -17.45 -9.14 15.38
C GLY A 31 -16.04 -8.86 15.94
N SER A 32 -15.40 -9.86 16.52
CA SER A 32 -13.97 -9.80 16.82
C SER A 32 -13.28 -9.17 15.63
N MET A 33 -12.74 -7.95 15.79
CA MET A 33 -11.98 -7.32 14.73
C MET A 33 -10.81 -8.24 14.40
N THR A 34 -10.75 -8.72 13.16
CA THR A 34 -9.68 -9.61 12.70
C THR A 34 -8.36 -8.88 12.91
N LYS A 35 -7.55 -9.39 13.82
CA LYS A 35 -6.21 -8.84 14.09
C LYS A 35 -5.18 -9.55 13.21
N ILE A 36 -4.18 -8.81 12.80
CA ILE A 36 -3.04 -9.33 12.05
C ILE A 36 -1.92 -9.62 13.06
N THR A 37 -1.53 -10.88 13.19
CA THR A 37 -0.49 -11.31 14.12
C THR A 37 0.92 -11.12 13.56
N ALA A 38 1.93 -11.15 14.43
CA ALA A 38 3.34 -11.12 14.01
C ALA A 38 3.68 -12.30 13.06
N ASP A 39 3.12 -13.49 13.32
CA ASP A 39 3.33 -14.66 12.46
C ASP A 39 2.71 -14.46 11.06
N GLN A 40 1.56 -13.79 10.96
CA GLN A 40 0.97 -13.43 9.66
C GLN A 40 1.83 -12.39 8.92
N ILE A 41 2.43 -11.44 9.62
CA ILE A 41 3.39 -10.50 9.00
C ILE A 41 4.62 -11.26 8.48
N ILE A 42 5.14 -12.23 9.23
CA ILE A 42 6.23 -13.10 8.75
C ILE A 42 5.79 -13.87 7.50
N ALA A 43 4.60 -14.47 7.53
CA ALA A 43 4.05 -15.22 6.39
C ALA A 43 3.88 -14.32 5.14
N TRP A 44 3.42 -13.07 5.32
CA TRP A 44 3.35 -12.08 4.24
C TRP A 44 4.72 -11.80 3.61
N ILE A 45 5.73 -11.55 4.43
CA ILE A 45 7.10 -11.29 3.96
C ILE A 45 7.67 -12.52 3.23
N GLU A 46 7.44 -13.72 3.76
CA GLU A 46 7.84 -14.98 3.10
C GLU A 46 7.15 -15.17 1.75
N ARG A 47 5.83 -15.00 1.72
CA ARG A 47 5.06 -15.13 0.49
C ARG A 47 5.51 -14.12 -0.57
N TYR A 48 5.77 -12.89 -0.14
CA TYR A 48 6.29 -11.86 -1.04
C TYR A 48 7.70 -12.20 -1.53
N SER A 49 8.59 -12.69 -0.67
CA SER A 49 9.91 -13.13 -1.08
C SER A 49 9.87 -14.24 -2.13
N ASN A 50 8.97 -15.22 -1.94
CA ASN A 50 8.78 -16.30 -2.89
C ASN A 50 8.20 -15.77 -4.23
N ARG A 51 7.22 -14.86 -4.18
CA ARG A 51 6.68 -14.21 -5.38
C ARG A 51 7.77 -13.45 -6.15
N ILE A 52 8.63 -12.71 -5.46
CA ILE A 52 9.77 -12.03 -6.10
C ILE A 52 10.74 -13.02 -6.75
N ALA A 53 10.94 -14.20 -6.15
CA ALA A 53 11.77 -15.24 -6.75
C ALA A 53 11.11 -15.87 -8.00
N GLU A 54 9.81 -16.14 -7.94
CA GLU A 54 9.00 -16.65 -9.05
C GLU A 54 9.00 -15.69 -10.25
N GLU A 55 8.88 -14.39 -9.97
CA GLU A 55 8.71 -13.33 -10.97
C GLU A 55 10.01 -12.55 -11.26
N LYS A 56 11.14 -13.05 -10.80
CA LYS A 56 12.45 -12.40 -10.94
C LYS A 56 12.76 -12.03 -12.39
N ASP A 57 12.55 -12.98 -13.30
CA ASP A 57 12.87 -12.79 -14.71
C ASP A 57 11.92 -11.82 -15.39
N LEU A 58 10.64 -11.83 -15.03
CA LEU A 58 9.67 -10.80 -15.46
C LEU A 58 10.10 -9.40 -15.01
N LEU A 59 10.42 -9.23 -13.72
CA LEU A 59 10.84 -7.93 -13.19
C LEU A 59 12.14 -7.44 -13.84
N THR A 60 13.08 -8.35 -14.11
CA THR A 60 14.32 -8.05 -14.84
C THR A 60 14.03 -7.64 -16.28
N LYS A 61 13.10 -8.34 -16.97
CA LYS A 61 12.69 -8.02 -18.34
C LYS A 61 12.03 -6.63 -18.41
N LEU A 62 11.08 -6.34 -17.52
CA LEU A 62 10.42 -5.04 -17.46
C LEU A 62 11.43 -3.91 -17.25
N ASP A 63 12.41 -4.13 -16.38
CA ASP A 63 13.46 -3.16 -16.12
C ASP A 63 14.43 -3.03 -17.29
N SER A 64 14.69 -4.12 -18.05
CA SER A 64 15.54 -4.06 -19.24
C SER A 64 14.96 -3.15 -20.35
N ASP A 65 13.64 -3.02 -20.38
CA ASP A 65 12.96 -2.22 -21.40
C ASP A 65 13.07 -0.71 -21.13
N ILE A 66 13.17 -0.30 -19.85
CA ILE A 66 13.19 1.11 -19.45
C ILE A 66 14.24 1.46 -18.38
N GLY A 67 15.09 0.54 -17.96
CA GLY A 67 16.09 0.71 -16.91
C GLY A 67 17.45 0.09 -17.24
N ASP A 68 18.03 -0.57 -16.25
CA ASP A 68 19.34 -1.22 -16.33
C ASP A 68 19.29 -2.74 -16.07
N ALA A 69 18.11 -3.34 -16.18
CA ALA A 69 17.86 -4.80 -16.06
C ALA A 69 18.28 -5.39 -14.71
N ASP A 70 18.23 -4.61 -13.63
CA ASP A 70 18.72 -5.07 -12.33
C ASP A 70 17.63 -5.26 -11.27
N HIS A 71 16.41 -4.72 -11.48
CA HIS A 71 15.35 -4.69 -10.48
C HIS A 71 14.98 -6.09 -9.97
N GLY A 72 14.73 -7.04 -10.84
CA GLY A 72 14.38 -8.41 -10.45
C GLY A 72 15.49 -9.11 -9.66
N ASN A 73 16.74 -8.98 -10.11
CA ASN A 73 17.89 -9.56 -9.42
C ASN A 73 18.14 -8.91 -8.06
N ASN A 74 18.04 -7.59 -7.99
CA ASN A 74 18.24 -6.84 -6.75
C ASN A 74 17.15 -7.17 -5.72
N MET A 75 15.88 -7.18 -6.11
CA MET A 75 14.76 -7.55 -5.24
C MET A 75 14.89 -8.99 -4.75
N HIS A 76 15.16 -9.93 -5.64
CA HIS A 76 15.37 -11.33 -5.27
C HIS A 76 16.49 -11.49 -4.24
N ARG A 77 17.68 -10.92 -4.51
CA ARG A 77 18.81 -10.98 -3.57
C ARG A 77 18.45 -10.43 -2.19
N GLY A 78 17.76 -9.28 -2.14
CA GLY A 78 17.37 -8.66 -0.89
C GLY A 78 16.37 -9.47 -0.09
N PHE A 79 15.33 -9.97 -0.72
CA PHE A 79 14.31 -10.76 -0.03
C PHE A 79 14.78 -12.17 0.33
N GLN A 80 15.72 -12.77 -0.42
CA GLN A 80 16.41 -14.00 0.02
C GLN A 80 17.25 -13.75 1.27
N ALA A 81 17.94 -12.61 1.38
CA ALA A 81 18.65 -12.24 2.58
C ALA A 81 17.72 -12.02 3.79
N VAL A 82 16.50 -11.52 3.57
CA VAL A 82 15.46 -11.44 4.61
C VAL A 82 15.03 -12.82 5.06
N LEU A 83 14.75 -13.75 4.12
CA LEU A 83 14.38 -15.13 4.45
C LEU A 83 15.47 -15.87 5.22
N ALA A 84 16.73 -15.63 4.90
CA ALA A 84 17.85 -16.22 5.65
C ALA A 84 17.85 -15.83 7.14
N LYS A 85 17.16 -14.71 7.48
CA LYS A 85 16.99 -14.25 8.87
C LYS A 85 15.66 -14.65 9.50
N LYS A 86 14.90 -15.55 8.88
CA LYS A 86 13.58 -15.96 9.38
C LYS A 86 13.58 -16.35 10.87
N ALA A 87 14.59 -17.07 11.32
CA ALA A 87 14.73 -17.46 12.73
C ALA A 87 14.88 -16.24 13.67
N GLU A 88 15.50 -15.15 13.19
CA GLU A 88 15.62 -13.90 13.95
C GLU A 88 14.29 -13.13 14.04
N LEU A 89 13.38 -13.34 13.09
CA LEU A 89 12.08 -12.66 13.06
C LEU A 89 11.10 -13.26 14.09
N GLN A 90 11.22 -14.56 14.37
CA GLN A 90 10.30 -15.28 15.27
C GLN A 90 10.37 -14.74 16.69
N GLY A 91 9.19 -14.64 17.34
CA GLY A 91 9.07 -14.20 18.73
C GLY A 91 9.32 -12.72 18.98
N LYS A 92 9.53 -11.91 17.91
CA LYS A 92 9.67 -10.46 18.03
C LYS A 92 8.33 -9.75 17.91
N ASP A 93 8.26 -8.55 18.52
CA ASP A 93 7.19 -7.62 18.17
C ASP A 93 7.31 -7.17 16.70
N ILE A 94 6.19 -6.73 16.14
CA ILE A 94 6.09 -6.38 14.70
C ILE A 94 7.06 -5.25 14.32
N GLY A 95 7.27 -4.28 15.22
CA GLY A 95 8.21 -3.20 14.97
C GLY A 95 9.65 -3.70 14.85
N ALA A 96 10.10 -4.56 15.77
CA ALA A 96 11.43 -5.16 15.73
C ALA A 96 11.62 -6.03 14.48
N LEU A 97 10.60 -6.83 14.13
CA LEU A 97 10.57 -7.65 12.93
C LEU A 97 10.73 -6.81 11.65
N LEU A 98 9.88 -5.79 11.47
CA LEU A 98 9.93 -4.91 10.29
C LEU A 98 11.23 -4.11 10.21
N LYS A 99 11.85 -3.77 11.35
CA LYS A 99 13.16 -3.13 11.39
C LYS A 99 14.27 -4.05 10.85
N ILE A 100 14.26 -5.34 11.20
CA ILE A 100 15.21 -6.31 10.65
C ILE A 100 15.05 -6.41 9.14
N VAL A 101 13.81 -6.52 8.64
CA VAL A 101 13.51 -6.52 7.20
C VAL A 101 14.07 -5.27 6.54
N ALA A 102 13.76 -4.09 7.08
CA ALA A 102 14.22 -2.80 6.54
C ALA A 102 15.74 -2.72 6.43
N MET A 103 16.45 -3.02 7.52
CA MET A 103 17.92 -2.95 7.56
C MET A 103 18.57 -3.95 6.62
N THR A 104 17.97 -5.15 6.50
CA THR A 104 18.47 -6.16 5.56
C THR A 104 18.31 -5.68 4.12
N LEU A 105 17.15 -5.14 3.74
CA LEU A 105 16.95 -4.61 2.39
C LEU A 105 17.86 -3.43 2.07
N ILE A 106 18.03 -2.48 3.00
CA ILE A 106 18.94 -1.34 2.82
C ILE A 106 20.39 -1.79 2.55
N SER A 107 20.81 -2.87 3.21
CA SER A 107 22.19 -3.34 3.10
C SER A 107 22.45 -4.29 1.93
N THR A 108 21.41 -4.93 1.37
CA THR A 108 21.58 -6.02 0.39
C THR A 108 20.98 -5.72 -0.98
N VAL A 109 19.96 -4.88 -1.06
CA VAL A 109 19.32 -4.52 -2.33
C VAL A 109 20.06 -3.34 -2.95
N GLY A 110 20.53 -3.51 -4.18
CA GLY A 110 21.14 -2.43 -4.96
C GLY A 110 20.12 -1.45 -5.53
N GLY A 111 20.60 -0.38 -6.13
CA GLY A 111 19.79 0.60 -6.84
C GLY A 111 18.82 1.38 -5.93
N ALA A 112 17.80 1.97 -6.54
CA ALA A 112 16.79 2.74 -5.81
C ALA A 112 15.87 1.83 -4.99
N ALA A 113 15.61 0.60 -5.44
CA ALA A 113 14.67 -0.33 -4.82
C ALA A 113 15.03 -0.62 -3.35
N GLY A 114 16.31 -0.85 -3.04
CA GLY A 114 16.76 -1.10 -1.66
C GLY A 114 16.48 0.06 -0.73
N ALA A 115 16.78 1.27 -1.18
CA ALA A 115 16.52 2.47 -0.42
C ALA A 115 15.02 2.72 -0.21
N LEU A 116 14.17 2.43 -1.21
CA LEU A 116 12.72 2.69 -1.15
C LEU A 116 11.98 1.63 -0.34
N TYR A 117 12.16 0.33 -0.63
CA TYR A 117 11.56 -0.75 0.16
C TYR A 117 12.08 -0.77 1.59
N GLY A 118 13.39 -0.57 1.78
CA GLY A 118 13.96 -0.45 3.11
C GLY A 118 13.36 0.73 3.90
N THR A 119 13.15 1.89 3.26
CA THR A 119 12.47 3.03 3.90
C THR A 119 11.02 2.70 4.22
N PHE A 120 10.28 2.02 3.32
CA PHE A 120 8.91 1.58 3.59
C PHE A 120 8.85 0.78 4.89
N PHE A 121 9.63 -0.29 5.01
CA PHE A 121 9.62 -1.16 6.20
C PHE A 121 10.18 -0.45 7.44
N LEU A 122 11.13 0.47 7.29
CA LEU A 122 11.65 1.25 8.42
C LEU A 122 10.59 2.20 8.99
N GLN A 123 9.83 2.89 8.14
CA GLN A 123 8.72 3.73 8.58
C GLN A 123 7.59 2.91 9.19
N ALA A 124 7.28 1.75 8.62
CA ALA A 124 6.33 0.79 9.17
C ALA A 124 6.75 0.32 10.57
N SER A 125 8.04 0.02 10.78
CA SER A 125 8.56 -0.41 12.08
C SER A 125 8.38 0.64 13.18
N SER A 126 8.50 1.92 12.84
CA SER A 126 8.40 3.01 13.81
C SER A 126 7.02 3.17 14.44
N VAL A 127 5.96 2.75 13.74
CA VAL A 127 4.57 2.85 14.20
C VAL A 127 4.03 1.53 14.77
N THR A 128 4.83 0.48 14.77
CA THR A 128 4.45 -0.85 15.28
C THR A 128 5.35 -1.36 16.41
N THR A 129 6.21 -0.50 16.97
CA THR A 129 7.09 -0.85 18.08
C THR A 129 6.28 -1.36 19.28
N GLY A 130 6.65 -2.53 19.80
CA GLY A 130 6.00 -3.19 20.94
C GLY A 130 4.66 -3.86 20.60
N LYS A 131 4.18 -3.80 19.35
CA LYS A 131 2.93 -4.46 18.95
C LYS A 131 3.19 -5.90 18.52
N THR A 132 2.44 -6.84 19.09
CA THR A 132 2.42 -8.26 18.70
C THR A 132 1.28 -8.57 17.70
N GLU A 133 0.29 -7.67 17.64
CA GLU A 133 -0.86 -7.73 16.75
C GLU A 133 -1.20 -6.34 16.23
N LEU A 134 -1.74 -6.25 15.02
CA LEU A 134 -2.23 -5.01 14.41
C LEU A 134 -3.74 -5.10 14.20
N THR A 135 -4.43 -4.01 14.46
CA THR A 135 -5.78 -3.79 13.95
C THR A 135 -5.72 -3.41 12.46
N PRO A 136 -6.84 -3.44 11.72
CA PRO A 136 -6.88 -2.91 10.36
C PRO A 136 -6.40 -1.45 10.27
N GLU A 137 -6.70 -0.62 11.27
CA GLU A 137 -6.24 0.78 11.36
C GLU A 137 -4.73 0.87 11.57
N ASP A 138 -4.15 -0.01 12.40
CA ASP A 138 -2.70 -0.10 12.57
C ASP A 138 -2.02 -0.51 11.25
N PHE A 139 -2.60 -1.47 10.53
CA PHE A 139 -2.10 -1.89 9.23
C PHE A 139 -2.18 -0.76 8.19
N LEU A 140 -3.29 0.00 8.18
CA LEU A 140 -3.39 1.20 7.36
C LEU A 140 -2.29 2.21 7.70
N LEU A 141 -2.03 2.44 8.99
CA LEU A 141 -0.96 3.35 9.43
C LEU A 141 0.43 2.88 8.96
N VAL A 142 0.69 1.57 8.97
CA VAL A 142 1.90 0.96 8.39
C VAL A 142 2.05 1.34 6.91
N LEU A 143 0.98 1.17 6.13
CA LEU A 143 0.98 1.48 4.71
C LEU A 143 1.14 2.98 4.44
N GLU A 144 0.44 3.83 5.19
CA GLU A 144 0.52 5.29 5.07
C GLU A 144 1.93 5.83 5.40
N LYS A 145 2.54 5.35 6.48
CA LYS A 145 3.90 5.74 6.86
C LYS A 145 4.93 5.24 5.86
N GLY A 146 4.77 4.00 5.37
CA GLY A 146 5.59 3.45 4.32
C GLY A 146 5.52 4.27 3.03
N LEU A 147 4.32 4.61 2.57
CA LEU A 147 4.09 5.48 1.40
C LEU A 147 4.75 6.86 1.60
N ALA A 148 4.52 7.50 2.74
CA ALA A 148 5.12 8.80 3.04
C ALA A 148 6.66 8.75 3.00
N GLY A 149 7.25 7.68 3.53
CA GLY A 149 8.69 7.45 3.48
C GLY A 149 9.22 7.29 2.06
N ILE A 150 8.52 6.51 1.21
CA ILE A 150 8.88 6.34 -0.20
C ILE A 150 8.79 7.66 -0.95
N VAL A 151 7.70 8.42 -0.79
CA VAL A 151 7.50 9.72 -1.44
C VAL A 151 8.60 10.70 -1.03
N LEU A 152 8.92 10.79 0.26
CA LEU A 152 9.97 11.66 0.77
C LEU A 152 11.35 11.26 0.21
N ARG A 153 11.66 9.96 0.21
CA ARG A 153 12.96 9.42 -0.23
C ARG A 153 13.15 9.50 -1.73
N GLY A 154 12.12 9.09 -2.50
CA GLY A 154 12.15 8.99 -3.96
C GLY A 154 11.79 10.29 -4.65
N LYS A 155 11.22 11.25 -3.92
CA LYS A 155 10.68 12.51 -4.46
C LYS A 155 9.75 12.28 -5.66
N ALA A 156 9.01 11.16 -5.63
CA ALA A 156 8.09 10.75 -6.68
C ALA A 156 6.65 11.14 -6.31
N ALA A 157 5.88 11.49 -7.34
CA ALA A 157 4.45 11.74 -7.27
C ALA A 157 3.69 10.75 -8.15
N ILE A 158 2.36 10.71 -7.99
CA ILE A 158 1.48 9.98 -8.91
C ILE A 158 1.68 10.55 -10.32
N GLY A 159 1.79 9.67 -11.31
CA GLY A 159 2.05 10.02 -12.70
C GLY A 159 3.53 10.13 -13.07
N ASP A 160 4.44 9.87 -12.13
CA ASP A 160 5.89 9.84 -12.39
C ASP A 160 6.38 8.51 -12.97
N LYS A 161 5.50 7.51 -13.10
CA LYS A 161 5.80 6.14 -13.56
C LYS A 161 6.77 5.45 -12.61
N THR A 162 6.29 5.16 -11.40
CA THR A 162 7.06 4.55 -10.30
C THR A 162 6.19 3.64 -9.45
N MET A 163 6.78 2.98 -8.46
CA MET A 163 6.05 2.23 -7.44
C MET A 163 4.95 3.04 -6.72
N VAL A 164 5.05 4.38 -6.70
CA VAL A 164 4.04 5.25 -6.06
C VAL A 164 2.72 5.17 -6.80
N ASP A 165 2.74 4.95 -8.11
CA ASP A 165 1.53 4.84 -8.94
C ASP A 165 0.68 3.62 -8.59
N ALA A 166 1.29 2.53 -8.09
CA ALA A 166 0.58 1.37 -7.55
C ALA A 166 0.29 1.51 -6.04
N LEU A 167 1.26 2.00 -5.26
CA LEU A 167 1.16 2.05 -3.81
C LEU A 167 0.10 3.05 -3.33
N HIS A 168 0.09 4.25 -3.89
CA HIS A 168 -0.82 5.31 -3.44
C HIS A 168 -2.30 4.94 -3.61
N PRO A 169 -2.78 4.47 -4.78
CA PRO A 169 -4.18 4.07 -4.93
C PRO A 169 -4.54 2.88 -4.03
N ALA A 170 -3.64 1.93 -3.81
CA ALA A 170 -3.87 0.82 -2.89
C ALA A 170 -4.07 1.29 -1.44
N VAL A 171 -3.21 2.19 -0.95
CA VAL A 171 -3.35 2.79 0.39
C VAL A 171 -4.65 3.59 0.51
N LYS A 172 -5.03 4.33 -0.54
CA LYS A 172 -6.31 5.06 -0.60
C LYS A 172 -7.50 4.11 -0.52
N ALA A 173 -7.47 2.98 -1.22
CA ALA A 173 -8.51 1.96 -1.19
C ALA A 173 -8.63 1.33 0.21
N CYS A 174 -7.51 0.92 0.83
CA CYS A 174 -7.48 0.45 2.22
C CYS A 174 -8.15 1.44 3.17
N ARG A 175 -7.79 2.73 3.08
CA ARG A 175 -8.35 3.78 3.93
C ARG A 175 -9.87 3.90 3.77
N SER A 176 -10.36 3.85 2.53
CA SER A 176 -11.80 3.96 2.24
C SER A 176 -12.57 2.76 2.77
N ALA A 177 -12.07 1.54 2.55
CA ALA A 177 -12.72 0.31 3.00
C ALA A 177 -12.72 0.19 4.54
N ILE A 178 -11.60 0.53 5.21
CA ILE A 178 -11.53 0.54 6.67
C ILE A 178 -12.50 1.57 7.26
N ARG A 179 -12.62 2.77 6.69
CA ARG A 179 -13.61 3.77 7.12
C ARG A 179 -15.06 3.31 6.91
N ALA A 180 -15.29 2.46 5.92
CA ALA A 180 -16.57 1.82 5.69
C ALA A 180 -16.84 0.62 6.63
N ASN A 181 -15.89 0.29 7.52
CA ASN A 181 -15.90 -0.89 8.40
C ASN A 181 -16.02 -2.20 7.64
N GLU A 182 -15.37 -2.30 6.48
CA GLU A 182 -15.34 -3.53 5.70
C GLU A 182 -14.42 -4.58 6.36
N PRO A 183 -14.72 -5.87 6.19
CA PRO A 183 -13.83 -6.95 6.65
C PRO A 183 -12.45 -6.86 6.01
N LEU A 184 -11.41 -7.33 6.71
CA LEU A 184 -10.03 -7.22 6.28
C LEU A 184 -9.77 -7.86 4.90
N ASP A 185 -10.41 -8.99 4.60
CA ASP A 185 -10.33 -9.64 3.30
C ASP A 185 -10.86 -8.75 2.16
N GLN A 186 -11.93 -8.02 2.38
CA GLN A 186 -12.45 -7.05 1.42
C GLN A 186 -11.56 -5.81 1.30
N VAL A 187 -11.03 -5.31 2.42
CA VAL A 187 -10.04 -4.21 2.42
C VAL A 187 -8.84 -4.57 1.54
N LEU A 188 -8.29 -5.77 1.73
CA LEU A 188 -7.13 -6.25 0.97
C LEU A 188 -7.46 -6.49 -0.50
N ALA A 189 -8.63 -7.06 -0.81
CA ALA A 189 -9.09 -7.27 -2.19
C ALA A 189 -9.20 -5.93 -2.96
N GLN A 190 -9.78 -4.90 -2.32
CA GLN A 190 -9.86 -3.56 -2.93
C GLN A 190 -8.48 -2.93 -3.10
N ALA A 191 -7.56 -3.14 -2.15
CA ALA A 191 -6.19 -2.66 -2.27
C ALA A 191 -5.44 -3.32 -3.44
N VAL A 192 -5.61 -4.64 -3.64
CA VAL A 192 -5.05 -5.37 -4.78
C VAL A 192 -5.57 -4.81 -6.09
N ALA A 193 -6.90 -4.66 -6.24
CA ALA A 193 -7.50 -4.11 -7.45
C ALA A 193 -7.02 -2.69 -7.75
N ALA A 194 -6.89 -1.86 -6.71
CA ALA A 194 -6.38 -0.49 -6.86
C ALA A 194 -4.88 -0.45 -7.21
N ALA A 195 -4.07 -1.35 -6.65
CA ALA A 195 -2.65 -1.49 -6.99
C ALA A 195 -2.47 -1.93 -8.44
N GLU A 196 -3.30 -2.87 -8.91
CA GLU A 196 -3.29 -3.36 -10.29
C GLU A 196 -3.66 -2.24 -11.28
N ALA A 197 -4.74 -1.51 -11.01
CA ALA A 197 -5.13 -0.37 -11.82
C ALA A 197 -4.03 0.71 -11.87
N GLY A 198 -3.38 0.96 -10.72
CA GLY A 198 -2.25 1.87 -10.64
C GLY A 198 -1.04 1.40 -11.43
N LEU A 199 -0.71 0.12 -11.36
CA LEU A 199 0.31 -0.51 -12.18
C LEU A 199 0.02 -0.34 -13.67
N GLN A 200 -1.18 -0.69 -14.13
CA GLN A 200 -1.58 -0.56 -15.53
C GLN A 200 -1.53 0.89 -16.01
N SER A 201 -1.85 1.83 -15.13
CA SER A 201 -1.78 3.27 -15.46
C SER A 201 -0.36 3.74 -15.79
N THR A 202 0.69 3.01 -15.39
CA THR A 202 2.08 3.38 -15.69
C THR A 202 2.43 3.21 -17.17
N ILE A 203 1.75 2.31 -17.89
CA ILE A 203 2.09 1.95 -19.26
C ILE A 203 2.12 3.17 -20.20
N PRO A 204 1.07 4.03 -20.28
CA PRO A 204 1.07 5.19 -21.18
C PRO A 204 1.89 6.39 -20.68
N LEU A 205 2.43 6.33 -19.45
CA LEU A 205 3.15 7.47 -18.86
C LEU A 205 4.57 7.60 -19.41
N ILE A 206 5.04 8.83 -19.49
CA ILE A 206 6.47 9.14 -19.62
C ILE A 206 7.08 9.07 -18.23
N ALA A 207 8.17 8.30 -18.06
CA ALA A 207 8.87 8.21 -16.79
C ALA A 207 9.55 9.55 -16.42
N ARG A 208 9.34 9.98 -15.17
CA ARG A 208 9.90 11.23 -14.63
C ARG A 208 10.89 10.99 -13.50
N ARG A 209 11.05 9.73 -13.07
CA ARG A 209 11.93 9.33 -11.98
C ARG A 209 12.70 8.07 -12.35
N GLY A 210 13.77 7.83 -11.60
CA GLY A 210 14.62 6.67 -11.80
C GLY A 210 15.32 6.65 -13.16
N ARG A 211 15.88 5.50 -13.52
CA ARG A 211 16.61 5.31 -14.78
C ARG A 211 15.72 5.47 -16.02
N ALA A 212 14.48 5.03 -15.93
CA ALA A 212 13.51 5.16 -17.01
C ALA A 212 13.32 6.62 -17.47
N SER A 213 13.52 7.60 -16.60
CA SER A 213 13.38 9.02 -16.94
C SER A 213 14.38 9.50 -18.00
N TYR A 214 15.53 8.85 -18.15
CA TYR A 214 16.51 9.18 -19.17
C TYR A 214 16.05 8.80 -20.58
N LEU A 215 15.04 7.94 -20.71
CA LEU A 215 14.48 7.53 -22.00
C LEU A 215 13.46 8.52 -22.56
N GLY A 216 12.88 9.40 -21.73
CA GLY A 216 11.81 10.32 -22.14
C GLY A 216 10.63 9.54 -22.74
N GLU A 217 10.19 9.93 -23.94
CA GLU A 217 9.05 9.30 -24.63
C GLU A 217 9.25 7.81 -24.94
N ARG A 218 10.49 7.34 -25.04
CA ARG A 218 10.78 5.89 -25.22
C ARG A 218 10.36 5.03 -24.05
N SER A 219 10.05 5.63 -22.88
CA SER A 219 9.49 4.93 -21.74
C SER A 219 7.98 4.64 -21.86
N ILE A 220 7.30 5.23 -22.85
CA ILE A 220 5.87 5.01 -23.12
C ILE A 220 5.67 3.56 -23.61
N ASN A 221 4.50 2.98 -23.28
CA ASN A 221 4.09 1.61 -23.60
C ASN A 221 4.88 0.51 -22.88
N HIS A 222 5.65 0.87 -21.87
CA HIS A 222 6.32 -0.09 -20.99
C HIS A 222 5.74 -0.01 -19.56
N GLN A 223 5.57 -1.16 -18.94
CA GLN A 223 5.10 -1.26 -17.55
C GLN A 223 6.26 -0.96 -16.59
N ASP A 224 5.98 -0.24 -15.50
CA ASP A 224 7.01 0.07 -14.49
C ASP A 224 7.34 -1.17 -13.62
N PRO A 225 8.61 -1.59 -13.50
CA PRO A 225 8.99 -2.75 -12.68
C PRO A 225 8.76 -2.51 -11.18
N GLY A 226 8.92 -1.28 -10.69
CA GLY A 226 8.66 -0.90 -9.31
C GLY A 226 7.17 -0.95 -8.94
N ALA A 227 6.30 -0.48 -9.84
CA ALA A 227 4.85 -0.62 -9.68
C ALA A 227 4.43 -2.10 -9.71
N THR A 228 5.06 -2.92 -10.56
CA THR A 228 4.81 -4.36 -10.66
C THR A 228 5.16 -5.08 -9.34
N SER A 229 6.34 -4.87 -8.82
CA SER A 229 6.76 -5.46 -7.55
C SER A 229 5.90 -4.95 -6.37
N THR A 230 5.41 -3.71 -6.42
CA THR A 230 4.47 -3.18 -5.42
C THR A 230 3.10 -3.84 -5.50
N PHE A 231 2.58 -4.09 -6.69
CA PHE A 231 1.35 -4.87 -6.87
C PHE A 231 1.47 -6.26 -6.25
N PHE A 232 2.58 -6.97 -6.48
CA PHE A 232 2.84 -8.27 -5.85
C PHE A 232 2.85 -8.20 -4.32
N LEU A 233 3.33 -7.09 -3.74
CA LEU A 233 3.31 -6.89 -2.29
C LEU A 233 1.88 -6.93 -1.74
N PHE A 234 0.91 -6.28 -2.41
CA PHE A 234 -0.49 -6.30 -2.02
C PHE A 234 -1.18 -7.64 -2.30
N GLN A 235 -0.87 -8.30 -3.42
CA GLN A 235 -1.37 -9.65 -3.68
C GLN A 235 -0.98 -10.60 -2.56
N CYS A 236 0.30 -10.62 -2.17
CA CYS A 236 0.78 -11.46 -1.09
C CYS A 236 0.16 -11.10 0.27
N ALA A 237 -0.13 -9.81 0.51
CA ALA A 237 -0.86 -9.40 1.71
C ALA A 237 -2.28 -9.99 1.74
N ALA A 238 -3.00 -9.96 0.62
CA ALA A 238 -4.33 -10.53 0.52
C ALA A 238 -4.31 -12.07 0.71
N GLU A 239 -3.31 -12.76 0.17
CA GLU A 239 -3.15 -14.21 0.32
C GLU A 239 -2.87 -14.64 1.76
N THR A 240 -2.19 -13.80 2.58
CA THR A 240 -1.69 -14.20 3.90
C THR A 240 -2.40 -13.54 5.06
N LEU A 241 -2.80 -12.28 4.93
CA LEU A 241 -3.42 -11.51 6.00
C LEU A 241 -4.96 -11.59 5.96
N GLY A 242 -5.55 -11.82 4.78
CA GLY A 242 -7.00 -11.94 4.58
C GLY A 242 -7.56 -13.32 4.93
N SER A 243 -6.72 -14.33 5.12
CA SER A 243 -7.16 -15.69 5.42
C SER A 243 -7.76 -15.78 6.83
N LYS A 244 -9.02 -16.22 6.93
CA LYS A 244 -9.60 -16.63 8.22
C LYS A 244 -8.82 -17.84 8.75
N GLN A 245 -8.26 -17.71 9.95
CA GLN A 245 -7.79 -18.87 10.70
C GLN A 245 -8.96 -19.74 11.12
#